data_16b774e2522e91742f6fbd789a3111fb
#
_entry.id   16b774e2522e91742f6fbd789a3111fb
#
_cell.length_a   1.000
_cell.length_b   1.000
_cell.length_c   1.000
_cell.angle_alpha   90.00
_cell.angle_beta   90.00
_cell.angle_gamma   90.00
#
_symmetry.space_group_name_H-M   'P 1'
#
loop_
_entity.id
_entity.type
_entity.pdbx_description
1 polymer ?
#
loop_
_entity_poly.entity_id
_entity_poly.type
_entity_poly.pdbx_seq_one_letter_code
_entity_poly.pdbx_strand_id
1 'polypeptide(L)'
;MSITSYIFWLFLIVSLLVYYVFPQKLQWVVLLVTSIFFFGLSCELYTGIYLLITIFATYVCANKMILETDQLKAKKWLIIGIVIDAGILIVLKYSNFGIENVNVLFSVFGLKKQISHISWLAPLGISYYTMQVIAYLVDVYGGVVKPEKNILKTALFIGYYPQLTSGPIAKFAEMKDQLYSGHKLEIDKIAYGCQRILW
;
A
#
# COMPACT_ATOMS: atom_id res chain seq x y z
N MET A 1 0.43 -13.67 7.01
CA MET A 1 1.41 -13.78 8.14
C MET A 1 1.12 -12.68 9.16
N SER A 2 1.08 -13.03 10.47
CA SER A 2 0.95 -12.02 11.55
C SER A 2 2.34 -11.54 11.98
N ILE A 3 2.47 -10.26 12.38
CA ILE A 3 3.72 -9.68 12.92
C ILE A 3 4.18 -10.43 14.18
N THR A 4 3.26 -11.01 14.92
CA THR A 4 3.54 -11.80 16.13
C THR A 4 4.07 -13.21 15.83
N SER A 5 4.07 -13.64 14.55
CA SER A 5 4.54 -14.96 14.15
C SER A 5 6.07 -15.01 14.06
N TYR A 6 6.68 -16.07 14.59
CA TYR A 6 8.12 -16.35 14.43
C TYR A 6 8.55 -16.42 12.96
N ILE A 7 7.64 -16.80 12.07
CA ILE A 7 7.88 -16.87 10.61
C ILE A 7 8.11 -15.46 10.04
N PHE A 8 7.39 -14.44 10.54
CA PHE A 8 7.60 -13.05 10.13
C PHE A 8 9.00 -12.57 10.52
N TRP A 9 9.45 -12.86 11.75
CA TRP A 9 10.77 -12.47 12.23
C TRP A 9 11.90 -13.19 11.47
N LEU A 10 11.72 -14.48 11.19
CA LEU A 10 12.65 -15.21 10.35
C LEU A 10 12.75 -14.60 8.94
N PHE A 11 11.60 -14.30 8.33
CA PHE A 11 11.53 -13.65 7.04
C PHE A 11 12.22 -12.27 7.04
N LEU A 12 12.01 -11.46 8.08
CA LEU A 12 12.66 -10.16 8.25
C LEU A 12 14.19 -10.31 8.31
N ILE A 13 14.71 -11.24 9.12
CA ILE A 13 16.14 -11.48 9.24
C ILE A 13 16.73 -11.93 7.90
N VAL A 14 16.10 -12.88 7.21
CA VAL A 14 16.56 -13.36 5.90
C VAL A 14 16.54 -12.21 4.88
N SER A 15 15.47 -11.40 4.85
CA SER A 15 15.37 -10.28 3.92
C SER A 15 16.43 -9.21 4.18
N LEU A 16 16.78 -8.94 5.45
CA LEU A 16 17.87 -8.03 5.83
C LEU A 16 19.23 -8.58 5.40
N LEU A 17 19.50 -9.85 5.60
CA LEU A 17 20.74 -10.48 5.15
C LEU A 17 20.89 -10.38 3.62
N VAL A 18 19.86 -10.71 2.88
CA VAL A 18 19.86 -10.59 1.42
C VAL A 18 20.06 -9.12 1.00
N TYR A 19 19.40 -8.18 1.67
CA TYR A 19 19.51 -6.74 1.40
C TYR A 19 20.97 -6.26 1.47
N TYR A 20 21.71 -6.63 2.49
CA TYR A 20 23.10 -6.19 2.67
C TYR A 20 24.14 -6.99 1.84
N VAL A 21 23.79 -8.16 1.33
CA VAL A 21 24.66 -8.89 0.38
C VAL A 21 24.70 -8.22 -0.99
N PHE A 22 23.59 -7.57 -1.39
CA PHE A 22 23.51 -6.90 -2.68
C PHE A 22 24.16 -5.50 -2.68
N PRO A 23 24.72 -5.07 -3.84
CA PRO A 23 25.28 -3.73 -3.95
C PRO A 23 24.20 -2.66 -3.76
N GLN A 24 24.59 -1.51 -3.17
CA GLN A 24 23.67 -0.43 -2.80
C GLN A 24 22.69 -0.02 -3.92
N LYS A 25 23.14 -0.05 -5.19
CA LYS A 25 22.29 0.31 -6.34
C LYS A 25 21.11 -0.65 -6.56
N LEU A 26 21.22 -1.89 -6.10
CA LEU A 26 20.18 -2.94 -6.28
C LEU A 26 19.37 -3.21 -5.01
N GLN A 27 19.71 -2.62 -3.88
CA GLN A 27 19.05 -2.87 -2.61
C GLN A 27 17.55 -2.56 -2.64
N TRP A 28 17.13 -1.49 -3.34
CA TRP A 28 15.71 -1.20 -3.51
C TRP A 28 14.96 -2.29 -4.30
N VAL A 29 15.64 -2.97 -5.24
CA VAL A 29 15.05 -4.11 -5.97
C VAL A 29 14.87 -5.31 -5.03
N VAL A 30 15.84 -5.55 -4.14
CA VAL A 30 15.71 -6.59 -3.11
C VAL A 30 14.49 -6.33 -2.23
N LEU A 31 14.29 -5.08 -1.78
CA LEU A 31 13.10 -4.71 -1.01
C LEU A 31 11.80 -4.92 -1.79
N LEU A 32 11.80 -4.61 -3.09
CA LEU A 32 10.64 -4.86 -3.94
C LEU A 32 10.33 -6.35 -4.06
N VAL A 33 11.33 -7.17 -4.36
CA VAL A 33 11.18 -8.62 -4.52
C VAL A 33 10.72 -9.26 -3.22
N THR A 34 11.33 -8.90 -2.09
CA THR A 34 10.92 -9.42 -0.77
C THR A 34 9.50 -8.98 -0.41
N SER A 35 9.09 -7.76 -0.78
CA SER A 35 7.71 -7.29 -0.56
C SER A 35 6.69 -8.06 -1.40
N ILE A 36 6.98 -8.32 -2.67
CA ILE A 36 6.14 -9.15 -3.54
C ILE A 36 6.03 -10.58 -2.99
N PHE A 37 7.16 -11.15 -2.58
CA PHE A 37 7.19 -12.50 -2.01
C PHE A 37 6.40 -12.58 -0.69
N PHE A 38 6.57 -11.61 0.20
CA PHE A 38 5.80 -11.51 1.44
C PHE A 38 4.29 -11.42 1.18
N PHE A 39 3.88 -10.58 0.21
CA PHE A 39 2.48 -10.45 -0.17
C PHE A 39 1.92 -11.78 -0.70
N GLY A 40 2.65 -12.48 -1.57
CA GLY A 40 2.26 -13.79 -2.11
C GLY A 40 2.13 -14.88 -1.05
N LEU A 41 2.96 -14.83 0.01
CA LEU A 41 2.86 -15.77 1.15
C LEU A 41 1.74 -15.41 2.14
N SER A 42 1.33 -14.15 2.18
CA SER A 42 0.39 -13.64 3.20
C SER A 42 -1.04 -13.52 2.71
N CYS A 43 -1.23 -13.44 1.40
CA CYS A 43 -2.52 -13.22 0.75
C CYS A 43 -2.75 -14.27 -0.35
N GLU A 44 -4.02 -14.47 -0.70
CA GLU A 44 -4.35 -15.23 -1.89
C GLU A 44 -3.95 -14.46 -3.16
N LEU A 45 -3.41 -15.17 -4.14
CA LEU A 45 -2.76 -14.57 -5.32
C LEU A 45 -3.68 -13.61 -6.09
N TYR A 46 -4.99 -13.90 -6.15
CA TYR A 46 -5.95 -13.05 -6.84
C TYR A 46 -6.16 -11.69 -6.15
N THR A 47 -5.92 -11.57 -4.83
CA THR A 47 -6.01 -10.28 -4.14
C THR A 47 -4.91 -9.32 -4.56
N GLY A 48 -3.82 -9.83 -5.13
CA GLY A 48 -2.74 -9.03 -5.71
C GLY A 48 -3.18 -8.15 -6.87
N ILE A 49 -4.25 -8.55 -7.58
CA ILE A 49 -4.82 -7.75 -8.68
C ILE A 49 -5.25 -6.37 -8.17
N TYR A 50 -5.88 -6.29 -7.00
CA TYR A 50 -6.29 -5.00 -6.42
C TYR A 50 -5.10 -4.09 -6.09
N LEU A 51 -4.02 -4.67 -5.54
CA LEU A 51 -2.79 -3.94 -5.28
C LEU A 51 -2.16 -3.43 -6.59
N LEU A 52 -2.15 -4.24 -7.65
CA LEU A 52 -1.63 -3.84 -8.96
C LEU A 52 -2.47 -2.71 -9.58
N ILE A 53 -3.80 -2.77 -9.48
CA ILE A 53 -4.69 -1.70 -9.94
C ILE A 53 -4.39 -0.41 -9.19
N THR A 54 -4.27 -0.45 -7.86
CA THR A 54 -3.90 0.70 -7.03
C THR A 54 -2.56 1.29 -7.45
N ILE A 55 -1.50 0.46 -7.61
CA ILE A 55 -0.18 0.91 -8.05
C ILE A 55 -0.27 1.61 -9.40
N PHE A 56 -0.95 0.99 -10.37
CA PHE A 56 -1.07 1.53 -11.71
C PHE A 56 -1.87 2.84 -11.75
N ALA A 57 -3.03 2.87 -11.08
CA ALA A 57 -3.87 4.06 -11.01
C ALA A 57 -3.14 5.23 -10.35
N THR A 58 -2.49 4.98 -9.22
CA THR A 58 -1.69 5.99 -8.50
C THR A 58 -0.56 6.53 -9.38
N TYR A 59 0.20 5.63 -10.01
CA TYR A 59 1.31 6.01 -10.89
C TYR A 59 0.83 6.89 -12.06
N VAL A 60 -0.23 6.48 -12.74
CA VAL A 60 -0.78 7.22 -13.88
C VAL A 60 -1.33 8.58 -13.43
N CYS A 61 -2.16 8.61 -12.39
CA CYS A 61 -2.77 9.84 -11.89
C CYS A 61 -1.71 10.84 -11.40
N ALA A 62 -0.73 10.40 -10.61
CA ALA A 62 0.35 11.25 -10.11
C ALA A 62 1.18 11.87 -11.24
N ASN A 63 1.57 11.06 -12.24
CA ASN A 63 2.37 11.55 -13.36
C ASN A 63 1.56 12.43 -14.33
N LYS A 64 0.26 12.19 -14.51
CA LYS A 64 -0.61 13.04 -15.32
C LYS A 64 -0.87 14.39 -14.65
N MET A 65 -1.02 14.44 -13.31
CA MET A 65 -1.22 15.70 -12.57
C MET A 65 -0.10 16.71 -12.85
N ILE A 66 1.16 16.28 -12.86
CA ILE A 66 2.30 17.21 -13.06
C ILE A 66 2.44 17.70 -14.52
N LEU A 67 1.87 16.98 -15.48
CA LEU A 67 1.90 17.38 -16.89
C LEU A 67 0.84 18.43 -17.21
N GLU A 68 -0.17 18.57 -16.36
CA GLU A 68 -1.24 19.54 -16.55
C GLU A 68 -0.83 20.92 -16.04
N THR A 69 -0.92 21.93 -16.90
CA THR A 69 -0.71 23.33 -16.54
C THR A 69 -1.96 23.96 -15.91
N ASP A 70 -3.14 23.37 -16.16
CA ASP A 70 -4.42 23.79 -15.65
C ASP A 70 -4.73 23.06 -14.33
N GLN A 71 -4.87 23.84 -13.25
CA GLN A 71 -5.21 23.29 -11.92
C GLN A 71 -6.52 22.49 -11.91
N LEU A 72 -7.52 22.86 -12.72
CA LEU A 72 -8.79 22.14 -12.79
C LEU A 72 -8.58 20.74 -13.41
N LYS A 73 -7.71 20.62 -14.40
CA LYS A 73 -7.36 19.32 -14.98
C LYS A 73 -6.53 18.47 -14.03
N ALA A 74 -5.55 19.07 -13.36
CA ALA A 74 -4.77 18.38 -12.33
C ALA A 74 -5.69 17.87 -11.20
N LYS A 75 -6.67 18.68 -10.74
CA LYS A 75 -7.67 18.27 -9.75
C LYS A 75 -8.52 17.09 -10.21
N LYS A 76 -8.87 17.00 -11.50
CA LYS A 76 -9.61 15.87 -12.04
C LYS A 76 -8.82 14.57 -11.88
N TRP A 77 -7.51 14.56 -12.18
CA TRP A 77 -6.66 13.40 -12.00
C TRP A 77 -6.52 13.00 -10.52
N LEU A 78 -6.44 13.97 -9.60
CA LEU A 78 -6.49 13.71 -8.16
C LEU A 78 -7.77 12.99 -7.78
N ILE A 79 -8.93 13.52 -8.18
CA ILE A 79 -10.25 12.94 -7.85
C ILE A 79 -10.37 11.53 -8.44
N ILE A 80 -9.93 11.31 -9.70
CA ILE A 80 -9.96 9.99 -10.34
C ILE A 80 -9.14 8.99 -9.52
N GLY A 81 -7.90 9.34 -9.12
CA GLY A 81 -7.06 8.47 -8.32
C GLY A 81 -7.71 8.14 -6.97
N ILE A 82 -8.19 9.15 -6.24
CA ILE A 82 -8.87 8.93 -4.96
C ILE A 82 -10.12 8.06 -5.12
N VAL A 83 -10.94 8.29 -6.15
CA VAL A 83 -12.18 7.51 -6.39
C VAL A 83 -11.86 6.05 -6.71
N ILE A 84 -10.81 5.79 -7.50
CA ILE A 84 -10.39 4.40 -7.79
C ILE A 84 -9.93 3.71 -6.50
N ASP A 85 -9.00 4.31 -5.77
CA ASP A 85 -8.38 3.67 -4.60
C ASP A 85 -9.36 3.54 -3.43
N ALA A 86 -10.12 4.60 -3.11
CA ALA A 86 -11.16 4.55 -2.11
C ALA A 86 -12.33 3.64 -2.54
N GLY A 87 -12.67 3.63 -3.83
CA GLY A 87 -13.70 2.75 -4.40
C GLY A 87 -13.38 1.27 -4.20
N ILE A 88 -12.14 0.86 -4.49
CA ILE A 88 -11.66 -0.51 -4.24
C ILE A 88 -11.80 -0.86 -2.74
N LEU A 89 -11.35 0.04 -1.85
CA LEU A 89 -11.48 -0.15 -0.40
C LEU A 89 -12.94 -0.31 0.03
N ILE A 90 -13.82 0.57 -0.46
CA ILE A 90 -15.25 0.56 -0.10
C ILE A 90 -15.90 -0.74 -0.58
N VAL A 91 -15.66 -1.14 -1.82
CA VAL A 91 -16.24 -2.36 -2.38
C VAL A 91 -15.74 -3.60 -1.63
N LEU A 92 -14.45 -3.72 -1.36
CA LEU A 92 -13.91 -4.93 -0.75
C LEU A 92 -14.20 -5.04 0.76
N LYS A 93 -14.24 -3.93 1.47
CA LYS A 93 -14.35 -3.93 2.94
C LYS A 93 -15.76 -3.65 3.45
N TYR A 94 -16.50 -2.77 2.75
CA TYR A 94 -17.78 -2.27 3.25
C TYR A 94 -19.02 -2.76 2.47
N SER A 95 -18.87 -3.56 1.41
CA SER A 95 -20.01 -4.09 0.65
C SER A 95 -20.96 -4.92 1.52
N ASN A 96 -20.44 -5.81 2.37
CA ASN A 96 -21.29 -6.62 3.25
C ASN A 96 -22.02 -5.80 4.31
N PHE A 97 -21.38 -4.77 4.86
CA PHE A 97 -22.05 -3.81 5.74
C PHE A 97 -23.20 -3.09 5.03
N GLY A 98 -22.99 -2.69 3.76
CA GLY A 98 -24.06 -2.13 2.93
C GLY A 98 -25.21 -3.11 2.70
N ILE A 99 -24.88 -4.36 2.37
CA ILE A 99 -25.87 -5.44 2.16
C ILE A 99 -26.69 -5.69 3.43
N GLU A 100 -26.05 -5.75 4.61
CA GLU A 100 -26.75 -5.92 5.88
C GLU A 100 -27.77 -4.81 6.13
N ASN A 101 -27.35 -3.55 5.95
CA ASN A 101 -28.27 -2.41 6.13
C ASN A 101 -29.44 -2.44 5.14
N VAL A 102 -29.21 -2.82 3.87
CA VAL A 102 -30.28 -2.97 2.87
C VAL A 102 -31.23 -4.11 3.25
N ASN A 103 -30.69 -5.24 3.74
CA ASN A 103 -31.52 -6.36 4.19
C ASN A 103 -32.39 -5.99 5.41
N VAL A 104 -31.85 -5.19 6.33
CA VAL A 104 -32.62 -4.64 7.47
C VAL A 104 -33.76 -3.75 6.95
N LEU A 105 -33.49 -2.85 6.01
CA LEU A 105 -34.53 -2.03 5.39
C LEU A 105 -35.60 -2.88 4.70
N PHE A 106 -35.21 -3.91 3.96
CA PHE A 106 -36.19 -4.84 3.32
C PHE A 106 -37.06 -5.52 4.36
N SER A 107 -36.54 -5.93 5.50
CA SER A 107 -37.32 -6.54 6.58
C SER A 107 -38.30 -5.55 7.20
N VAL A 108 -37.92 -4.28 7.39
CA VAL A 108 -38.82 -3.22 7.91
C VAL A 108 -39.96 -2.94 6.96
N PHE A 109 -39.71 -2.96 5.64
CA PHE A 109 -40.76 -2.78 4.62
C PHE A 109 -41.53 -4.06 4.28
N GLY A 110 -41.33 -5.16 5.03
CA GLY A 110 -42.04 -6.42 4.83
C GLY A 110 -41.64 -7.17 3.55
N LEU A 111 -40.57 -6.79 2.90
CA LEU A 111 -40.04 -7.47 1.70
C LEU A 111 -39.27 -8.73 2.12
N LYS A 112 -39.72 -9.90 1.67
CA LYS A 112 -39.04 -11.20 1.95
C LYS A 112 -37.76 -11.42 1.15
N LYS A 113 -37.30 -10.43 0.37
CA LYS A 113 -36.08 -10.53 -0.45
C LYS A 113 -34.87 -10.22 0.42
N GLN A 114 -33.90 -11.12 0.45
CA GLN A 114 -32.62 -10.93 1.10
C GLN A 114 -31.50 -11.02 0.06
N ILE A 115 -30.53 -10.11 0.16
CA ILE A 115 -29.31 -10.13 -0.66
C ILE A 115 -28.28 -10.96 0.10
N SER A 116 -27.69 -11.96 -0.57
CA SER A 116 -26.65 -12.79 0.01
C SER A 116 -25.36 -12.00 0.23
N HIS A 117 -24.64 -12.32 1.30
CA HIS A 117 -23.30 -11.77 1.55
C HIS A 117 -22.34 -12.18 0.44
N ILE A 118 -21.44 -11.27 0.10
CA ILE A 118 -20.41 -11.49 -0.90
C ILE A 118 -19.11 -11.84 -0.14
N SER A 119 -18.51 -12.96 -0.49
CA SER A 119 -17.22 -13.40 0.09
C SER A 119 -16.03 -12.76 -0.62
N TRP A 120 -15.91 -11.45 -0.52
CA TRP A 120 -14.69 -10.78 -0.97
C TRP A 120 -13.57 -11.00 0.05
N LEU A 121 -12.42 -11.48 -0.41
CA LEU A 121 -11.22 -11.47 0.41
C LEU A 121 -10.49 -10.13 0.18
N ALA A 122 -10.52 -9.28 1.20
CA ALA A 122 -9.77 -8.04 1.18
C ALA A 122 -8.26 -8.35 1.33
N PRO A 123 -7.40 -7.78 0.48
CA PRO A 123 -5.96 -7.96 0.60
C PRO A 123 -5.44 -7.40 1.92
N LEU A 124 -4.34 -8.01 2.40
CA LEU A 124 -3.65 -7.54 3.60
C LEU A 124 -3.26 -6.05 3.43
N GLY A 125 -3.55 -5.25 4.45
CA GLY A 125 -3.15 -3.85 4.48
C GLY A 125 -3.94 -2.90 3.59
N ILE A 126 -5.04 -3.34 2.93
CA ILE A 126 -5.79 -2.48 2.00
C ILE A 126 -6.13 -1.10 2.57
N SER A 127 -6.54 -1.01 3.83
CA SER A 127 -6.87 0.27 4.45
C SER A 127 -5.65 1.16 4.63
N TYR A 128 -4.50 0.57 4.97
CA TYR A 128 -3.26 1.31 5.19
C TYR A 128 -2.68 1.83 3.89
N TYR A 129 -2.49 0.96 2.89
CA TYR A 129 -1.91 1.42 1.62
C TYR A 129 -2.85 2.36 0.87
N THR A 130 -4.19 2.20 0.96
CA THR A 130 -5.13 3.15 0.35
C THR A 130 -4.98 4.55 0.95
N MET A 131 -4.90 4.67 2.28
CA MET A 131 -4.69 5.97 2.94
C MET A 131 -3.32 6.57 2.61
N GLN A 132 -2.28 5.74 2.53
CA GLN A 132 -0.93 6.15 2.13
C GLN A 132 -0.91 6.69 0.69
N VAL A 133 -1.60 6.03 -0.23
CA VAL A 133 -1.74 6.45 -1.62
C VAL A 133 -2.51 7.75 -1.74
N ILE A 134 -3.63 7.90 -1.03
CA ILE A 134 -4.41 9.14 -1.02
C ILE A 134 -3.53 10.30 -0.51
N ALA A 135 -2.80 10.11 0.58
CA ALA A 135 -1.87 11.12 1.09
C ALA A 135 -0.81 11.49 0.04
N TYR A 136 -0.22 10.49 -0.63
CA TYR A 136 0.75 10.72 -1.71
C TYR A 136 0.16 11.52 -2.88
N LEU A 137 -1.05 11.18 -3.35
CA LEU A 137 -1.72 11.91 -4.43
C LEU A 137 -2.02 13.37 -4.05
N VAL A 138 -2.43 13.61 -2.79
CA VAL A 138 -2.66 14.95 -2.26
C VAL A 138 -1.35 15.74 -2.18
N ASP A 139 -0.26 15.12 -1.71
CA ASP A 139 1.07 15.75 -1.63
C ASP A 139 1.61 16.11 -3.03
N VAL A 140 1.38 15.26 -4.03
CA VAL A 140 1.74 15.55 -5.44
C VAL A 140 0.92 16.71 -5.98
N TYR A 141 -0.40 16.71 -5.74
CA TYR A 141 -1.29 17.80 -6.18
C TYR A 141 -0.92 19.14 -5.52
N GLY A 142 -0.59 19.12 -4.23
CA GLY A 142 -0.15 20.30 -3.48
C GLY A 142 1.28 20.75 -3.82
N GLY A 143 2.00 20.03 -4.69
CA GLY A 143 3.39 20.35 -5.07
C GLY A 143 4.43 20.08 -3.96
N VAL A 144 4.03 19.39 -2.89
CA VAL A 144 4.92 19.04 -1.76
C VAL A 144 5.98 18.04 -2.22
N VAL A 145 5.57 17.09 -3.08
CA VAL A 145 6.47 16.07 -3.64
C VAL A 145 6.32 15.96 -5.15
N LYS A 146 7.41 15.63 -5.84
CA LYS A 146 7.35 15.28 -7.27
C LYS A 146 6.95 13.81 -7.41
N PRO A 147 6.09 13.46 -8.39
CA PRO A 147 5.72 12.08 -8.61
C PRO A 147 6.92 11.23 -9.01
N GLU A 148 6.90 9.98 -8.57
CA GLU A 148 7.91 9.00 -8.94
C GLU A 148 7.69 8.58 -10.40
N LYS A 149 8.78 8.62 -11.20
CA LYS A 149 8.74 8.27 -12.61
C LYS A 149 8.88 6.78 -12.88
N ASN A 150 9.36 6.03 -11.90
CA ASN A 150 9.56 4.59 -12.01
C ASN A 150 8.41 3.86 -11.32
N ILE A 151 7.59 3.14 -12.09
CA ILE A 151 6.45 2.38 -11.59
C ILE A 151 6.88 1.32 -10.55
N LEU A 152 8.06 0.70 -10.68
CA LEU A 152 8.55 -0.28 -9.72
C LEU A 152 8.90 0.36 -8.37
N LYS A 153 9.40 1.59 -8.37
CA LYS A 153 9.62 2.35 -7.14
C LYS A 153 8.31 2.77 -6.49
N THR A 154 7.31 3.17 -7.30
CA THR A 154 5.95 3.40 -6.79
C THR A 154 5.36 2.12 -6.19
N ALA A 155 5.57 0.97 -6.85
CA ALA A 155 5.14 -0.33 -6.34
C ALA A 155 5.83 -0.67 -5.01
N LEU A 156 7.13 -0.41 -4.88
CA LEU A 156 7.85 -0.59 -3.63
C LEU A 156 7.29 0.30 -2.52
N PHE A 157 7.03 1.57 -2.80
CA PHE A 157 6.47 2.49 -1.80
C PHE A 157 5.11 2.02 -1.28
N ILE A 158 4.20 1.62 -2.19
CA ILE A 158 2.85 1.19 -1.83
C ILE A 158 2.85 -0.20 -1.18
N GLY A 159 3.66 -1.12 -1.72
CA GLY A 159 3.68 -2.53 -1.32
C GLY A 159 4.76 -2.89 -0.30
N TYR A 160 5.42 -1.93 0.34
CA TYR A 160 6.51 -2.19 1.28
C TYR A 160 6.04 -3.04 2.46
N TYR A 161 6.53 -4.29 2.55
CA TYR A 161 5.98 -5.34 3.42
C TYR A 161 5.96 -4.99 4.92
N PRO A 162 6.94 -4.28 5.50
CA PRO A 162 6.88 -3.94 6.91
C PRO A 162 5.72 -3.00 7.28
N GLN A 163 5.25 -2.20 6.31
CA GLN A 163 4.15 -1.26 6.51
C GLN A 163 2.78 -1.85 6.19
N LEU A 164 2.71 -2.83 5.27
CA LEU A 164 1.45 -3.46 4.86
C LEU A 164 0.68 -4.08 6.03
N THR A 165 1.37 -4.52 7.08
CA THR A 165 0.77 -5.25 8.18
C THR A 165 0.10 -4.37 9.22
N SER A 166 0.71 -3.25 9.63
CA SER A 166 0.19 -2.32 10.66
C SER A 166 1.09 -1.10 10.90
N GLY A 167 1.85 -0.68 9.89
CA GLY A 167 2.72 0.48 10.01
C GLY A 167 1.96 1.80 10.10
N PRO A 168 2.59 2.86 10.62
CA PRO A 168 2.06 4.21 10.53
C PRO A 168 1.94 4.61 9.05
N ILE A 169 0.97 5.49 8.73
CA ILE A 169 0.85 6.06 7.39
C ILE A 169 2.09 6.92 7.15
N ALA A 170 3.01 6.40 6.35
CA ALA A 170 4.26 7.08 6.07
C ALA A 170 4.11 8.03 4.90
N LYS A 171 4.68 9.23 5.04
CA LYS A 171 4.74 10.22 3.98
C LYS A 171 5.80 9.83 2.95
N PHE A 172 5.45 9.96 1.67
CA PHE A 172 6.37 9.65 0.58
C PHE A 172 7.66 10.49 0.66
N ALA A 173 7.55 11.77 1.03
CA ALA A 173 8.69 12.66 1.18
C ALA A 173 9.75 12.15 2.17
N GLU A 174 9.31 11.50 3.26
CA GLU A 174 10.19 11.00 4.31
C GLU A 174 10.79 9.63 3.98
N MET A 175 10.04 8.82 3.22
CA MET A 175 10.42 7.44 2.93
C MET A 175 11.25 7.26 1.66
N LYS A 176 11.02 8.07 0.63
CA LYS A 176 11.61 7.86 -0.70
C LYS A 176 13.14 7.72 -0.65
N ASP A 177 13.79 8.58 0.12
CA ASP A 177 15.26 8.60 0.21
C ASP A 177 15.79 7.36 0.95
N GLN A 178 15.05 6.89 1.95
CA GLN A 178 15.39 5.67 2.69
C GLN A 178 15.11 4.39 1.88
N LEU A 179 14.05 4.34 1.10
CA LEU A 179 13.71 3.17 0.29
C LEU A 179 14.57 3.01 -0.95
N TYR A 180 14.97 4.15 -1.57
CA TYR A 180 15.58 4.13 -2.90
C TYR A 180 17.09 4.34 -2.89
N SER A 181 17.64 4.92 -1.83
CA SER A 181 19.08 4.99 -1.61
C SER A 181 19.59 3.72 -0.94
N GLY A 182 20.74 3.26 -1.41
CA GLY A 182 21.38 2.10 -0.77
C GLY A 182 22.08 2.48 0.53
N HIS A 183 22.10 1.55 1.48
CA HIS A 183 22.68 1.73 2.79
C HIS A 183 23.86 0.78 3.00
N LYS A 184 24.89 1.26 3.67
CA LYS A 184 25.97 0.43 4.19
C LYS A 184 25.54 -0.24 5.48
N LEU A 185 26.10 -1.40 5.75
CA LEU A 185 25.90 -2.08 7.04
C LEU A 185 26.58 -1.24 8.14
N GLU A 186 25.79 -0.66 9.02
CA GLU A 186 26.25 0.08 10.19
C GLU A 186 25.68 -0.59 11.44
N ILE A 187 26.52 -1.30 12.18
CA ILE A 187 26.11 -2.12 13.33
C ILE A 187 25.39 -1.27 14.38
N ASP A 188 25.88 -0.04 14.62
CA ASP A 188 25.28 0.86 15.61
C ASP A 188 23.84 1.26 15.25
N LYS A 189 23.57 1.49 13.96
CA LYS A 189 22.20 1.80 13.48
C LYS A 189 21.28 0.59 13.59
N ILE A 190 21.81 -0.61 13.34
CA ILE A 190 21.05 -1.86 13.48
C ILE A 190 20.71 -2.08 14.96
N ALA A 191 21.70 -1.96 15.85
CA ALA A 191 21.50 -2.10 17.29
C ALA A 191 20.45 -1.10 17.81
N TYR A 192 20.54 0.16 17.39
CA TYR A 192 19.55 1.19 17.73
C TYR A 192 18.15 0.87 17.18
N GLY A 193 18.05 0.38 15.94
CA GLY A 193 16.79 -0.06 15.35
C GLY A 193 16.15 -1.23 16.09
N CYS A 194 16.94 -2.26 16.43
CA CYS A 194 16.49 -3.39 17.24
C CYS A 194 16.00 -2.94 18.63
N GLN A 195 16.71 -2.01 19.25
CA GLN A 195 16.31 -1.45 20.54
C GLN A 195 14.96 -0.73 20.48
N ARG A 196 14.69 0.02 19.39
CA ARG A 196 13.40 0.70 19.17
C ARG A 196 12.23 -0.25 18.86
N ILE A 197 12.50 -1.45 18.36
CA ILE A 197 11.47 -2.46 18.10
C ILE A 197 11.08 -3.17 19.41
N LEU A 198 11.99 -3.28 20.38
CA LEU A 198 11.77 -3.95 21.65
C LEU A 198 11.08 -3.05 22.70
N TRP A 199 11.11 -1.74 22.52
CA TRP A 199 10.45 -0.73 23.37
C TRP A 199 9.16 -0.20 22.75
#